data_dbb2c3367cc10ad736c2d45b909a53cb
#
_entry.id   dbb2c3367cc10ad736c2d45b909a53cb
#
_cell.length_a   1.000
_cell.length_b   1.000
_cell.length_c   1.000
_cell.angle_alpha   90.00
_cell.angle_beta   90.00
_cell.angle_gamma   90.00
#
_symmetry.space_group_name_H-M   'P 1'
#
loop_
_entity.id
_entity.type
_entity.pdbx_description
1 polymer ?
#
loop_
_entity_poly.entity_id
_entity_poly.type
_entity_poly.pdbx_seq_one_letter_code
_entity_poly.pdbx_strand_id
1 'polypeptide(L)'
;MYERTRRINEMLHEKVEAEYQNFLEELEKKEPKEIIASSYEKVFKEDIVLALTENELPYDRAKALLRMDYPLEEAYQAWLKQDVTYMEDLRDCVDDYAKRVCEKRREEKERGE
;
A
#
# COMPACT_ATOMS: atom_id res chain seq x y z
N MET A 1 24.60 -16.56 -10.05
CA MET A 1 24.10 -15.20 -9.89
C MET A 1 22.59 -15.14 -9.75
N TYR A 2 21.88 -15.80 -10.62
CA TYR A 2 20.42 -15.82 -10.57
C TYR A 2 19.88 -16.43 -9.27
N GLU A 3 20.45 -17.56 -8.86
CA GLU A 3 20.04 -18.24 -7.64
C GLU A 3 20.31 -17.41 -6.39
N ARG A 4 21.41 -16.67 -6.40
CA ARG A 4 21.79 -15.81 -5.27
C ARG A 4 20.78 -14.68 -5.09
N THR A 5 20.36 -14.05 -6.17
CA THR A 5 19.34 -12.99 -6.16
C THR A 5 18.00 -13.55 -5.70
N ARG A 6 17.61 -14.70 -6.21
CA ARG A 6 16.38 -15.35 -5.80
C ARG A 6 16.38 -15.68 -4.31
N ARG A 7 17.47 -16.22 -3.82
CA ARG A 7 17.58 -16.61 -2.41
C ARG A 7 17.49 -15.41 -1.47
N ILE A 8 18.17 -14.30 -1.79
CA ILE A 8 18.13 -13.12 -0.95
C ILE A 8 16.72 -12.52 -0.96
N ASN A 9 16.01 -12.58 -2.09
CA ASN A 9 14.64 -12.10 -2.16
C ASN A 9 13.69 -12.98 -1.34
N GLU A 10 13.89 -14.29 -1.34
CA GLU A 10 13.10 -15.20 -0.51
C GLU A 10 13.29 -14.89 0.97
N MET A 11 14.52 -14.65 1.38
CA MET A 11 14.83 -14.28 2.76
C MET A 11 14.20 -12.94 3.15
N LEU A 12 14.26 -11.97 2.25
CA LEU A 12 13.62 -10.67 2.47
C LEU A 12 12.10 -10.83 2.59
N HIS A 13 11.51 -11.60 1.70
CA HIS A 13 10.07 -11.85 1.72
C HIS A 13 9.64 -12.48 3.05
N GLU A 14 10.37 -13.48 3.51
CA GLU A 14 10.07 -14.11 4.79
C GLU A 14 10.15 -13.12 5.95
N LYS A 15 11.13 -12.24 5.90
CA LYS A 15 11.31 -11.24 6.95
C LYS A 15 10.18 -10.21 6.97
N VAL A 16 9.82 -9.66 5.82
CA VAL A 16 8.74 -8.66 5.76
C VAL A 16 7.38 -9.29 6.07
N GLU A 17 7.19 -10.56 5.67
CA GLU A 17 5.96 -11.26 6.00
C GLU A 17 5.83 -11.51 7.50
N ALA A 18 6.93 -11.90 8.15
CA ALA A 18 6.94 -12.07 9.60
C ALA A 18 6.67 -10.73 10.32
N GLU A 19 7.25 -9.66 9.82
CA GLU A 19 7.02 -8.31 10.35
C GLU A 19 5.55 -7.93 10.19
N TYR A 20 4.94 -8.23 9.04
CA TYR A 20 3.53 -7.95 8.80
C TYR A 20 2.64 -8.78 9.74
N GLN A 21 2.95 -10.05 9.95
CA GLN A 21 2.18 -10.89 10.88
C GLN A 21 2.26 -10.35 12.30
N ASN A 22 3.42 -9.88 12.74
CA ASN A 22 3.56 -9.24 14.04
C ASN A 22 2.71 -7.97 14.13
N PHE A 23 2.67 -7.19 13.06
CA PHE A 23 1.81 -6.00 12.99
C PHE A 23 0.34 -6.37 13.17
N LEU A 24 -0.12 -7.42 12.48
CA LEU A 24 -1.50 -7.87 12.59
C LEU A 24 -1.83 -8.34 14.00
N GLU A 25 -0.92 -9.08 14.64
CA GLU A 25 -1.13 -9.56 16.00
C GLU A 25 -1.27 -8.40 16.99
N GLU A 26 -0.44 -7.38 16.85
CA GLU A 26 -0.53 -6.20 17.69
C GLU A 26 -1.82 -5.41 17.41
N LEU A 27 -2.22 -5.35 16.14
CA LEU A 27 -3.43 -4.66 15.74
C LEU A 27 -4.68 -5.32 16.34
N GLU A 28 -4.73 -6.65 16.37
CA GLU A 28 -5.85 -7.40 16.91
C GLU A 28 -6.09 -7.16 18.41
N LYS A 29 -5.05 -6.73 19.12
CA LYS A 29 -5.13 -6.43 20.55
C LYS A 29 -5.69 -5.05 20.85
N LYS A 30 -5.84 -4.21 19.83
CA LYS A 30 -6.26 -2.82 20.00
C LYS A 30 -7.79 -2.69 20.01
N GLU A 31 -8.26 -1.55 20.49
CA GLU A 31 -9.67 -1.23 20.49
C GLU A 31 -10.20 -1.06 19.06
N PRO A 32 -11.49 -1.34 18.81
CA PRO A 32 -12.05 -1.24 17.47
C PRO A 32 -11.78 0.09 16.77
N LYS A 33 -11.82 1.19 17.50
CA LYS A 33 -11.53 2.52 16.90
C LYS A 33 -10.10 2.62 16.40
N GLU A 34 -9.16 2.05 17.13
CA GLU A 34 -7.75 2.06 16.76
C GLU A 34 -7.50 1.15 15.56
N ILE A 35 -8.21 0.02 15.50
CA ILE A 35 -8.13 -0.89 14.36
C ILE A 35 -8.60 -0.19 13.08
N ILE A 36 -9.73 0.50 13.17
CA ILE A 36 -10.27 1.26 12.03
C ILE A 36 -9.29 2.35 11.60
N ALA A 37 -8.72 3.09 12.56
CA ALA A 37 -7.75 4.15 12.25
C ALA A 37 -6.48 3.59 11.60
N SER A 38 -6.14 2.34 11.86
CA SER A 38 -4.94 1.70 11.30
C SER A 38 -5.20 0.94 10.00
N SER A 39 -6.42 0.97 9.47
CA SER A 39 -6.77 0.19 8.27
C SER A 39 -5.97 0.62 7.04
N TYR A 40 -5.68 1.90 6.88
CA TYR A 40 -4.83 2.40 5.80
C TYR A 40 -3.44 1.78 5.86
N GLU A 41 -2.83 1.80 7.03
CA GLU A 41 -1.51 1.21 7.25
C GLU A 41 -1.51 -0.29 6.94
N LYS A 42 -2.55 -1.00 7.37
CA LYS A 42 -2.69 -2.44 7.11
C LYS A 42 -2.70 -2.74 5.62
N VAL A 43 -3.53 -2.01 4.87
CA VAL A 43 -3.67 -2.24 3.42
C VAL A 43 -2.35 -1.98 2.70
N PHE A 44 -1.68 -0.87 3.00
CA PHE A 44 -0.45 -0.55 2.30
C PHE A 44 0.72 -1.45 2.70
N LYS A 45 0.78 -1.90 3.94
CA LYS A 45 1.79 -2.88 4.34
C LYS A 45 1.56 -4.22 3.65
N GLU A 46 0.32 -4.65 3.54
CA GLU A 46 -0.03 -5.86 2.79
C GLU A 46 0.39 -5.74 1.33
N ASP A 47 0.12 -4.59 0.72
CA ASP A 47 0.48 -4.36 -0.68
C ASP A 47 1.99 -4.33 -0.88
N ILE A 48 2.77 -3.80 0.08
CA ILE A 48 4.23 -3.84 0.01
C ILE A 48 4.73 -5.28 0.01
N VAL A 49 4.18 -6.12 0.89
CA VAL A 49 4.55 -7.54 0.93
C VAL A 49 4.25 -8.20 -0.41
N LEU A 50 3.08 -7.93 -0.99
CA LEU A 50 2.70 -8.49 -2.29
C LEU A 50 3.62 -8.00 -3.40
N ALA A 51 3.98 -6.71 -3.40
CA ALA A 51 4.89 -6.16 -4.41
C ALA A 51 6.24 -6.85 -4.38
N LEU A 52 6.76 -7.12 -3.20
CA LEU A 52 8.03 -7.81 -3.04
C LEU A 52 7.94 -9.30 -3.42
N THR A 53 6.76 -9.90 -3.29
CA THR A 53 6.52 -11.27 -3.71
C THR A 53 6.48 -11.39 -5.23
N GLU A 54 5.83 -10.43 -5.89
CA GLU A 54 5.62 -10.49 -7.33
C GLU A 54 6.84 -10.08 -8.15
N ASN A 55 7.66 -9.19 -7.62
CA ASN A 55 8.80 -8.65 -8.34
C ASN A 55 10.07 -8.73 -7.51
N GLU A 56 11.05 -9.48 -7.99
CA GLU A 56 12.34 -9.57 -7.32
C GLU A 56 13.10 -8.25 -7.43
N LEU A 57 13.77 -7.89 -6.35
CA LEU A 57 14.70 -6.76 -6.33
C LEU A 57 16.09 -7.23 -6.76
N PRO A 58 16.90 -6.34 -7.36
CA PRO A 58 18.31 -6.64 -7.56
C PRO A 58 18.98 -7.03 -6.25
N TYR A 59 19.97 -7.90 -6.32
CA TYR A 59 20.62 -8.47 -5.15
C TYR A 59 21.01 -7.41 -4.10
N ASP A 60 21.69 -6.35 -4.54
CA ASP A 60 22.17 -5.33 -3.61
C ASP A 60 21.05 -4.63 -2.87
N ARG A 61 19.94 -4.40 -3.55
CA ARG A 61 18.77 -3.72 -2.96
C ARG A 61 18.05 -4.64 -1.97
N ALA A 62 17.86 -5.89 -2.35
CA ALA A 62 17.25 -6.86 -1.45
C ALA A 62 18.09 -7.06 -0.19
N LYS A 63 19.41 -7.13 -0.36
CA LYS A 63 20.34 -7.28 0.75
C LYS A 63 20.30 -6.07 1.69
N ALA A 64 20.22 -4.87 1.12
CA ALA A 64 20.13 -3.64 1.93
C ALA A 64 18.90 -3.66 2.82
N LEU A 65 17.75 -4.03 2.26
CA LEU A 65 16.51 -4.11 3.02
C LEU A 65 16.56 -5.23 4.06
N LEU A 66 17.15 -6.37 3.69
CA LEU A 66 17.25 -7.51 4.60
C LEU A 66 18.07 -7.17 5.86
N ARG A 67 19.02 -6.27 5.74
CA ARG A 67 19.85 -5.83 6.87
C ARG A 67 19.13 -4.90 7.84
N MET A 68 18.01 -4.32 7.44
CA MET A 68 17.21 -3.47 8.31
C MET A 68 16.48 -4.32 9.34
N ASP A 69 16.26 -3.76 10.53
CA ASP A 69 15.50 -4.46 11.57
C ASP A 69 14.01 -4.54 11.19
N TYR A 70 13.48 -3.46 10.59
CA TYR A 70 12.06 -3.38 10.23
C TYR A 70 11.89 -2.87 8.81
N PRO A 71 12.26 -3.68 7.79
CA PRO A 71 12.20 -3.22 6.40
C PRO A 71 10.78 -2.88 5.93
N LEU A 72 9.76 -3.55 6.45
CA LEU A 72 8.38 -3.25 6.07
C LEU A 72 7.95 -1.88 6.59
N GLU A 73 8.23 -1.58 7.85
CA GLU A 73 7.91 -0.28 8.42
C GLU A 73 8.66 0.84 7.69
N GLU A 74 9.94 0.63 7.38
CA GLU A 74 10.74 1.62 6.66
C GLU A 74 10.19 1.88 5.26
N ALA A 75 9.80 0.82 4.56
CA ALA A 75 9.19 0.94 3.23
C ALA A 75 7.86 1.68 3.29
N TYR A 76 7.06 1.40 4.31
CA TYR A 76 5.78 2.09 4.51
C TYR A 76 6.00 3.59 4.76
N GLN A 77 6.96 3.95 5.59
CA GLN A 77 7.27 5.36 5.85
C GLN A 77 7.75 6.06 4.58
N ALA A 78 8.55 5.38 3.76
CA ALA A 78 8.99 5.93 2.48
C ALA A 78 7.80 6.15 1.53
N TRP A 79 6.85 5.23 1.52
CA TRP A 79 5.61 5.36 0.74
C TRP A 79 4.80 6.59 1.18
N LEU A 80 4.66 6.79 2.47
CA LEU A 80 3.90 7.93 3.00
C LEU A 80 4.46 9.27 2.55
N LYS A 81 5.78 9.36 2.41
CA LYS A 81 6.43 10.60 1.94
C LYS A 81 6.12 10.92 0.48
N GLN A 82 5.69 9.94 -0.30
CA GLN A 82 5.37 10.11 -1.72
C GLN A 82 3.87 10.29 -1.97
N ASP A 83 3.09 10.36 -0.91
CA ASP A 83 1.64 10.27 -0.96
C ASP A 83 0.93 11.53 -1.50
N VAL A 84 1.65 12.59 -1.77
CA VAL A 84 1.06 13.86 -2.26
C VAL A 84 0.29 13.62 -3.57
N THR A 85 0.87 12.88 -4.49
CA THR A 85 0.27 12.58 -5.80
C THR A 85 -1.02 11.78 -5.66
N TYR A 86 -1.03 10.82 -4.74
CA TYR A 86 -2.18 9.95 -4.53
C TYR A 86 -3.42 10.75 -4.12
N MET A 87 -3.27 11.70 -3.21
CA MET A 87 -4.40 12.52 -2.74
C MET A 87 -4.92 13.43 -3.84
N GLU A 88 -4.03 13.99 -4.65
CA GLU A 88 -4.43 14.82 -5.78
C GLU A 88 -5.20 14.00 -6.81
N ASP A 89 -4.74 12.80 -7.10
CA ASP A 89 -5.42 11.90 -8.04
C ASP A 89 -6.81 11.53 -7.55
N LEU A 90 -6.96 11.26 -6.27
CA LEU A 90 -8.27 10.97 -5.67
C LEU A 90 -9.21 12.15 -5.82
N ARG A 91 -8.73 13.34 -5.52
CA ARG A 91 -9.54 14.56 -5.64
C ARG A 91 -9.99 14.77 -7.07
N ASP A 92 -9.07 14.62 -8.02
CA ASP A 92 -9.39 14.78 -9.45
C ASP A 92 -10.43 13.76 -9.90
N CYS A 93 -10.30 12.53 -9.43
CA CYS A 93 -11.27 11.47 -9.74
C CYS A 93 -12.67 11.83 -9.22
N VAL A 94 -12.76 12.31 -7.99
CA VAL A 94 -14.03 12.71 -7.39
C VAL A 94 -14.63 13.89 -8.14
N ASP A 95 -13.80 14.88 -8.48
CA ASP A 95 -14.26 16.06 -9.23
C ASP A 95 -14.81 15.68 -10.60
N ASP A 96 -14.09 14.83 -11.33
CA ASP A 96 -14.53 14.36 -12.63
C ASP A 96 -15.84 13.58 -12.54
N TYR A 97 -15.97 12.75 -11.53
CA TYR A 97 -17.20 12.01 -11.28
C TYR A 97 -18.36 12.96 -10.99
N ALA A 98 -18.13 13.96 -10.16
CA ALA A 98 -19.14 14.97 -9.82
C ALA A 98 -19.61 15.72 -11.07
N LYS A 99 -18.69 16.05 -11.97
CA LYS A 99 -19.04 16.69 -13.25
C LYS A 99 -19.97 15.82 -14.08
N ARG A 100 -19.66 14.53 -14.16
CA ARG A 100 -20.52 13.60 -14.90
C ARG A 100 -21.91 13.48 -14.28
N VAL A 101 -22.00 13.48 -12.96
CA VAL A 101 -23.29 13.44 -12.27
C VAL A 101 -24.10 14.69 -12.59
N CYS A 102 -23.46 15.87 -12.57
CA CYS A 102 -24.13 17.13 -12.89
C CYS A 102 -24.66 17.16 -14.33
N GLU A 103 -23.85 16.68 -15.29
CA GLU A 103 -24.24 16.60 -16.70
C GLU A 103 -25.43 15.67 -16.88
N LYS A 104 -25.39 14.52 -16.22
CA LYS A 104 -26.47 13.54 -16.32
C LYS A 104 -27.78 14.10 -15.77
N ARG A 105 -27.73 14.81 -14.64
CA ARG A 105 -28.93 15.44 -14.07
C ARG A 105 -29.49 16.52 -14.97
N ARG A 106 -28.62 17.27 -15.64
CA ARG A 106 -29.04 18.29 -16.59
C ARG A 106 -29.79 17.68 -17.75
N GLU A 107 -29.23 16.60 -18.31
CA GLU A 107 -29.87 15.87 -19.41
C GLU A 107 -31.22 15.30 -19.00
N GLU A 108 -31.33 14.70 -17.83
CA GLU A 108 -32.56 14.14 -17.30
C GLU A 108 -33.63 15.24 -17.14
N LYS A 109 -33.21 16.39 -16.64
CA LYS A 109 -34.11 17.53 -16.44
C LYS A 109 -34.66 18.05 -17.78
N GLU A 110 -33.80 18.11 -18.79
CA GLU A 110 -34.20 18.53 -20.13
C GLU A 110 -35.13 17.52 -20.79
N ARG A 111 -34.93 16.23 -20.54
CA ARG A 111 -35.78 15.16 -21.11
C ARG A 111 -37.07 14.94 -20.34
N GLY A 112 -37.03 15.17 -19.05
CA GLY A 112 -38.11 14.81 -18.13
C GLY A 112 -39.36 15.66 -18.26
N GLU A 113 -39.25 16.67 -19.05
CA GLU A 113 -40.36 17.62 -19.22
C GLU A 113 -41.08 17.44 -20.53
#